data_699b948969f3688160fb2d1969af6b93
#
_entry.id   699b948969f3688160fb2d1969af6b93
#
_cell.length_a   1.000
_cell.length_b   1.000
_cell.length_c   1.000
_cell.angle_alpha   90.00
_cell.angle_beta   90.00
_cell.angle_gamma   90.00
#
_symmetry.space_group_name_H-M   'P 1'
#
loop_
_entity.id
_entity.type
_entity.pdbx_description
1 polymer ?
#
loop_
_entity_poly.entity_id
_entity_poly.type
_entity_poly.pdbx_seq_one_letter_code
_entity_poly.pdbx_strand_id
1 'polypeptide(L)'
;MTEATTPTAARTDILNVRLPGCKDLQMLAVDETGIIQEVWPMDAVFKRICPPDLQVLDVGGDWLSLGGVDLQINGALGFAFPDLENEHIEILPKICQFLWNQGVDAFLPTLVTTSVDKFRRSLSTIADYIRTVQTTVATTNKAKTAEIIGVHLEGPFLNPQKRGAHPVEFLLPLTIENVKQVLGDCADIVKIITLAPELDSTGEVISYLQSLGISVSLGHSQATAEQAQQAFDRGASMVTHAFNAMPSLHHREPGLLGAAIVYPGVKCGLIADGKHVSPTMMDFFLRAGRYQKGVFLVSDALAPLGLPDGVYPWDSRQIEVRKGTAWVRLDYHSPLESATLAGTTLPLLAGVQNLVEWGICEAESAIALATESPRRAIGLSGIIGNSATQLLRWHLNEPTKELAWHRLF
;
A
#
# COMPACT_ATOMS: atom_id res chain seq x y z
N MET A 1 -11.33 50.44 -1.95
CA MET A 1 -11.34 49.02 -2.18
C MET A 1 -10.26 48.43 -1.29
N THR A 2 -10.62 47.97 -0.13
CA THR A 2 -9.71 47.29 0.82
C THR A 2 -9.57 45.84 0.35
N GLU A 3 -8.36 45.49 -0.05
CA GLU A 3 -7.98 44.13 -0.31
C GLU A 3 -8.24 43.28 0.95
N ALA A 4 -9.11 42.28 0.83
CA ALA A 4 -9.31 41.32 1.87
C ALA A 4 -8.05 40.48 1.96
N THR A 5 -7.20 40.74 2.94
CA THR A 5 -6.09 39.88 3.32
C THR A 5 -6.67 38.54 3.79
N THR A 6 -6.42 37.49 3.01
CA THR A 6 -6.65 36.12 3.45
C THR A 6 -5.91 35.92 4.77
N PRO A 7 -6.54 35.42 5.84
CA PRO A 7 -5.83 35.20 7.09
C PRO A 7 -4.70 34.20 6.82
N THR A 8 -3.46 34.61 7.02
CA THR A 8 -2.30 33.74 7.05
C THR A 8 -2.54 32.71 8.17
N ALA A 9 -2.49 31.42 7.84
CA ALA A 9 -2.59 30.40 8.86
C ALA A 9 -1.45 30.61 9.88
N ALA A 10 -1.77 30.56 11.18
CA ALA A 10 -0.76 30.73 12.21
C ALA A 10 0.16 29.50 12.27
N ARG A 11 1.43 29.72 12.63
CA ARG A 11 2.35 28.59 12.94
C ARG A 11 1.78 27.78 14.07
N THR A 12 1.96 26.45 13.99
CA THR A 12 1.40 25.53 15.00
C THR A 12 2.48 24.58 15.51
N ASP A 13 2.65 24.52 16.83
CA ASP A 13 3.44 23.47 17.48
C ASP A 13 2.50 22.39 18.03
N ILE A 14 2.74 21.15 17.64
CA ILE A 14 1.99 19.99 18.13
C ILE A 14 2.86 19.30 19.19
N LEU A 15 2.40 19.28 20.43
CA LEU A 15 3.16 18.85 21.59
C LEU A 15 2.76 17.44 22.06
N ASN A 16 3.67 16.82 22.82
CA ASN A 16 3.48 15.51 23.46
C ASN A 16 3.14 14.40 22.49
N VAL A 17 3.80 14.39 21.35
CA VAL A 17 3.56 13.46 20.25
C VAL A 17 4.39 12.20 20.42
N ARG A 18 3.79 11.02 20.32
CA ARG A 18 4.53 9.78 20.03
C ARG A 18 4.65 9.60 18.52
N LEU A 19 5.87 9.43 18.02
CA LEU A 19 6.15 9.11 16.63
C LEU A 19 6.72 7.70 16.52
N PRO A 20 6.27 6.89 15.53
CA PRO A 20 6.92 5.62 15.26
C PRO A 20 8.42 5.77 15.01
N GLY A 21 9.21 4.95 15.72
CA GLY A 21 10.68 5.02 15.67
C GLY A 21 11.34 5.99 16.64
N CYS A 22 10.59 6.81 17.39
CA CYS A 22 11.09 7.71 18.41
C CYS A 22 10.78 7.16 19.82
N LYS A 23 11.79 7.13 20.71
CA LYS A 23 11.61 6.62 22.08
C LYS A 23 10.86 7.62 22.97
N ASP A 24 11.19 8.90 22.83
CA ASP A 24 10.70 9.97 23.68
C ASP A 24 9.58 10.74 22.98
N LEU A 25 8.78 11.47 23.77
CA LEU A 25 7.76 12.37 23.22
C LEU A 25 8.42 13.46 22.38
N GLN A 26 7.76 13.79 21.28
CA GLN A 26 8.22 14.76 20.29
C GLN A 26 7.30 15.97 20.24
N MET A 27 7.79 17.05 19.65
CA MET A 27 7.04 18.19 19.16
C MET A 27 7.20 18.27 17.66
N LEU A 28 6.11 18.56 16.93
CA LEU A 28 6.14 18.88 15.50
C LEU A 28 5.94 20.39 15.33
N ALA A 29 6.83 21.05 14.59
CA ALA A 29 6.66 22.45 14.19
C ALA A 29 6.05 22.52 12.79
N VAL A 30 4.88 23.14 12.68
CA VAL A 30 4.15 23.36 11.43
C VAL A 30 4.19 24.84 11.09
N ASP A 31 4.58 25.16 9.87
CA ASP A 31 4.64 26.56 9.41
C ASP A 31 3.26 27.12 9.02
N GLU A 32 3.25 28.39 8.63
CA GLU A 32 2.05 29.11 8.20
C GLU A 32 1.41 28.59 6.90
N THR A 33 2.10 27.71 6.17
CA THR A 33 1.56 27.02 4.98
C THR A 33 1.00 25.64 5.30
N GLY A 34 1.10 25.21 6.57
CA GLY A 34 0.65 23.92 7.04
C GLY A 34 1.64 22.79 6.77
N ILE A 35 2.91 23.10 6.50
CA ILE A 35 3.96 22.09 6.26
C ILE A 35 4.74 21.82 7.55
N ILE A 36 5.00 20.56 7.83
CA ILE A 36 5.79 20.10 8.97
C ILE A 36 7.27 20.35 8.66
N GLN A 37 7.87 21.33 9.36
CA GLN A 37 9.24 21.75 9.13
C GLN A 37 10.25 21.02 10.00
N GLU A 38 9.89 20.77 11.26
CA GLU A 38 10.82 20.26 12.25
C GLU A 38 10.15 19.26 13.20
N VAL A 39 10.97 18.35 13.71
CA VAL A 39 10.62 17.40 14.79
C VAL A 39 11.66 17.57 15.90
N TRP A 40 11.22 17.84 17.11
CA TRP A 40 12.07 18.07 18.29
C TRP A 40 11.70 17.16 19.43
N PRO A 41 12.68 16.58 20.16
CA PRO A 41 12.39 15.95 21.44
C PRO A 41 11.78 16.97 22.42
N MET A 42 10.77 16.55 23.20
CA MET A 42 10.07 17.45 24.15
C MET A 42 11.00 18.07 25.18
N ASP A 43 12.06 17.39 25.59
CA ASP A 43 13.07 17.90 26.53
C ASP A 43 13.96 19.02 25.95
N ALA A 44 13.94 19.22 24.64
CA ALA A 44 14.69 20.27 23.95
C ALA A 44 13.85 21.51 23.58
N VAL A 45 12.52 21.46 23.75
CA VAL A 45 11.59 22.51 23.28
C VAL A 45 11.85 23.87 23.94
N PHE A 46 12.28 23.92 25.23
CA PHE A 46 12.57 25.19 25.92
C PHE A 46 13.79 25.95 25.39
N LYS A 47 14.55 25.35 24.50
CA LYS A 47 15.68 26.03 23.82
C LYS A 47 15.22 26.78 22.57
N ARG A 48 13.97 26.66 22.20
CA ARG A 48 13.41 27.23 20.98
C ARG A 48 12.89 28.65 21.24
N ILE A 49 13.10 29.53 20.27
CA ILE A 49 12.50 30.89 20.26
C ILE A 49 11.10 30.75 19.68
N CYS A 50 10.08 30.96 20.49
CA CYS A 50 8.69 30.89 20.05
C CYS A 50 8.25 32.15 19.33
N PRO A 51 7.63 32.11 18.14
CA PRO A 51 6.96 33.24 17.50
C PRO A 51 5.81 33.77 18.36
N PRO A 52 5.49 35.08 18.28
CA PRO A 52 4.45 35.68 19.12
C PRO A 52 3.02 35.23 18.82
N ASP A 53 2.78 34.70 17.61
CA ASP A 53 1.49 34.24 17.08
C ASP A 53 1.38 32.69 17.00
N LEU A 54 2.23 31.97 17.77
CA LEU A 54 2.29 30.54 17.79
C LEU A 54 1.00 29.92 18.37
N GLN A 55 0.36 29.04 17.61
CA GLN A 55 -0.66 28.15 18.13
C GLN A 55 -0.03 26.88 18.71
N VAL A 56 -0.63 26.35 19.76
CA VAL A 56 -0.16 25.11 20.43
C VAL A 56 -1.30 24.11 20.50
N LEU A 57 -1.03 22.92 20.01
CA LEU A 57 -1.93 21.77 20.09
C LEU A 57 -1.27 20.67 20.89
N ASP A 58 -1.79 20.31 22.05
CA ASP A 58 -1.30 19.19 22.84
C ASP A 58 -2.12 17.93 22.54
N VAL A 59 -1.44 16.87 22.09
CA VAL A 59 -2.09 15.58 21.78
C VAL A 59 -2.00 14.57 22.95
N GLY A 60 -1.43 14.97 24.10
CA GLY A 60 -1.50 14.21 25.34
C GLY A 60 -0.81 12.85 25.32
N GLY A 61 0.18 12.65 24.48
CA GLY A 61 0.90 11.38 24.36
C GLY A 61 0.28 10.38 23.37
N ASP A 62 -0.68 10.79 22.56
CA ASP A 62 -1.17 9.97 21.45
C ASP A 62 -0.12 9.81 20.36
N TRP A 63 -0.27 8.76 19.54
CA TRP A 63 0.57 8.56 18.37
C TRP A 63 0.15 9.48 17.22
N LEU A 64 1.12 10.05 16.53
CA LEU A 64 0.91 10.71 15.23
C LEU A 64 1.70 9.97 14.14
N SER A 65 1.09 9.89 12.96
CA SER A 65 1.75 9.43 11.74
C SER A 65 1.21 10.20 10.54
N LEU A 66 1.89 10.15 9.40
CA LEU A 66 1.24 10.41 8.12
C LEU A 66 0.18 9.34 7.87
N GLY A 67 -0.73 9.57 6.93
CA GLY A 67 -1.68 8.55 6.51
C GLY A 67 -1.02 7.34 5.87
N GLY A 68 -1.80 6.28 5.73
CA GLY A 68 -1.36 5.02 5.12
C GLY A 68 -0.92 5.18 3.67
N VAL A 69 -0.06 4.26 3.23
CA VAL A 69 0.29 4.10 1.80
C VAL A 69 -0.03 2.68 1.38
N ASP A 70 -0.98 2.53 0.45
CA ASP A 70 -1.40 1.22 -0.04
C ASP A 70 -0.73 0.87 -1.36
N LEU A 71 0.24 -0.04 -1.31
CA LEU A 71 1.03 -0.44 -2.49
C LEU A 71 0.36 -1.54 -3.32
N GLN A 72 -0.79 -2.07 -2.85
CA GLN A 72 -1.56 -3.09 -3.56
C GLN A 72 -3.04 -2.94 -3.24
N ILE A 73 -3.79 -2.35 -4.17
CA ILE A 73 -5.24 -2.18 -4.12
C ILE A 73 -5.81 -2.29 -5.54
N ASN A 74 -6.78 -3.19 -5.73
CA ASN A 74 -7.28 -3.58 -7.06
C ASN A 74 -8.51 -2.77 -7.50
N GLY A 75 -9.16 -2.07 -6.57
CA GLY A 75 -10.33 -1.25 -6.85
C GLY A 75 -11.02 -0.74 -5.59
N ALA A 76 -12.06 0.06 -5.77
CA ALA A 76 -12.95 0.56 -4.72
C ALA A 76 -14.28 1.06 -5.29
N LEU A 77 -15.29 1.22 -4.45
CA LEU A 77 -16.60 1.79 -4.79
C LEU A 77 -17.31 1.08 -5.95
N GLY A 78 -17.05 -0.23 -6.11
CA GLY A 78 -17.62 -1.04 -7.18
C GLY A 78 -16.83 -1.02 -8.49
N PHE A 79 -15.69 -0.31 -8.55
CA PHE A 79 -14.89 -0.17 -9.77
C PHE A 79 -13.52 -0.85 -9.64
N ALA A 80 -13.17 -1.71 -10.59
CA ALA A 80 -11.88 -2.38 -10.68
C ALA A 80 -10.92 -1.59 -11.60
N PHE A 81 -9.68 -1.36 -11.15
CA PHE A 81 -8.71 -0.57 -11.92
C PHE A 81 -8.33 -1.18 -13.28
N PRO A 82 -8.30 -2.52 -13.49
CA PRO A 82 -8.08 -3.08 -14.83
C PRO A 82 -9.16 -2.74 -15.85
N ASP A 83 -10.34 -2.27 -15.42
CA ASP A 83 -11.44 -1.90 -16.29
C ASP A 83 -11.50 -0.38 -16.60
N LEU A 84 -10.45 0.38 -16.21
CA LEU A 84 -10.36 1.81 -16.47
C LEU A 84 -10.21 2.10 -17.97
N GLU A 85 -11.08 2.97 -18.46
CA GLU A 85 -11.04 3.58 -19.79
C GLU A 85 -11.27 5.08 -19.63
N ASN A 86 -11.00 5.89 -20.66
CA ASN A 86 -11.11 7.35 -20.58
C ASN A 86 -12.50 7.83 -20.14
N GLU A 87 -13.57 7.11 -20.50
CA GLU A 87 -14.94 7.41 -20.07
C GLU A 87 -15.15 7.23 -18.56
N HIS A 88 -14.28 6.46 -17.88
CA HIS A 88 -14.34 6.19 -16.45
C HIS A 88 -13.45 7.11 -15.61
N ILE A 89 -12.71 8.05 -16.20
CA ILE A 89 -11.71 8.88 -15.51
C ILE A 89 -12.28 9.60 -14.27
N GLU A 90 -13.55 9.99 -14.32
CA GLU A 90 -14.26 10.69 -13.24
C GLU A 90 -14.51 9.84 -11.97
N ILE A 91 -14.24 8.52 -12.02
CA ILE A 91 -14.31 7.68 -10.83
C ILE A 91 -13.06 7.84 -9.95
N LEU A 92 -11.89 8.16 -10.54
CA LEU A 92 -10.63 8.27 -9.83
C LEU A 92 -10.65 9.32 -8.71
N PRO A 93 -11.13 10.58 -8.93
CA PRO A 93 -11.25 11.54 -7.84
C PRO A 93 -12.13 11.04 -6.69
N LYS A 94 -13.20 10.30 -6.98
CA LYS A 94 -14.12 9.75 -5.96
C LYS A 94 -13.42 8.66 -5.14
N ILE A 95 -12.67 7.78 -5.79
CA ILE A 95 -11.86 6.76 -5.11
C ILE A 95 -10.76 7.42 -4.27
N CYS A 96 -10.05 8.43 -4.79
CA CYS A 96 -9.05 9.19 -4.05
C CYS A 96 -9.64 9.84 -2.79
N GLN A 97 -10.81 10.47 -2.90
CA GLN A 97 -11.50 11.07 -1.75
C GLN A 97 -11.97 10.00 -0.74
N PHE A 98 -12.49 8.88 -1.23
CA PHE A 98 -12.90 7.76 -0.38
C PHE A 98 -11.71 7.21 0.42
N LEU A 99 -10.58 6.94 -0.24
CA LEU A 99 -9.38 6.40 0.41
C LEU A 99 -8.77 7.40 1.40
N TRP A 100 -8.81 8.71 1.09
CA TRP A 100 -8.42 9.74 2.05
C TRP A 100 -9.25 9.67 3.33
N ASN A 101 -10.56 9.51 3.21
CA ASN A 101 -11.47 9.36 4.34
C ASN A 101 -11.25 8.04 5.11
N GLN A 102 -10.60 7.05 4.47
CA GLN A 102 -10.14 5.81 5.10
C GLN A 102 -8.71 5.92 5.67
N GLY A 103 -8.15 7.15 5.75
CA GLY A 103 -6.83 7.40 6.34
C GLY A 103 -5.64 7.08 5.42
N VAL A 104 -5.87 6.88 4.12
CA VAL A 104 -4.81 6.64 3.13
C VAL A 104 -4.39 7.97 2.49
N ASP A 105 -3.09 8.27 2.47
CA ASP A 105 -2.52 9.46 1.81
C ASP A 105 -2.16 9.22 0.36
N ALA A 106 -1.70 7.99 0.07
CA ALA A 106 -1.22 7.64 -1.26
C ALA A 106 -1.44 6.15 -1.54
N PHE A 107 -1.59 5.79 -2.81
CA PHE A 107 -1.79 4.40 -3.20
C PHE A 107 -1.31 4.13 -4.63
N LEU A 108 -1.12 2.85 -4.93
CA LEU A 108 -0.86 2.34 -6.27
C LEU A 108 -2.08 1.56 -6.77
N PRO A 109 -2.90 2.11 -7.69
CA PRO A 109 -3.86 1.29 -8.41
C PRO A 109 -3.17 0.04 -8.94
N THR A 110 -3.70 -1.14 -8.58
CA THR A 110 -3.12 -2.42 -8.98
C THR A 110 -3.89 -2.97 -10.18
N LEU A 111 -3.18 -3.13 -11.28
CA LEU A 111 -3.70 -3.78 -12.47
C LEU A 111 -3.34 -5.26 -12.42
N VAL A 112 -4.32 -6.09 -12.08
CA VAL A 112 -4.17 -7.55 -12.10
C VAL A 112 -4.15 -8.09 -13.52
N THR A 113 -3.65 -9.30 -13.71
CA THR A 113 -3.55 -9.98 -15.02
C THR A 113 -4.82 -9.82 -15.86
N THR A 114 -4.67 -9.24 -17.02
CA THR A 114 -5.71 -9.04 -18.03
C THR A 114 -5.08 -9.01 -19.44
N SER A 115 -5.85 -8.71 -20.49
CA SER A 115 -5.27 -8.58 -21.84
C SER A 115 -4.33 -7.38 -21.94
N VAL A 116 -3.35 -7.46 -22.85
CA VAL A 116 -2.39 -6.36 -23.10
C VAL A 116 -3.10 -5.06 -23.45
N ASP A 117 -4.18 -5.13 -24.22
CA ASP A 117 -4.95 -3.95 -24.61
C ASP A 117 -5.63 -3.29 -23.39
N LYS A 118 -6.17 -4.08 -22.46
CA LYS A 118 -6.73 -3.55 -21.21
C LYS A 118 -5.63 -2.93 -20.33
N PHE A 119 -4.49 -3.58 -20.18
CA PHE A 119 -3.34 -2.99 -19.46
C PHE A 119 -2.99 -1.61 -20.01
N ARG A 120 -2.81 -1.51 -21.32
CA ARG A 120 -2.45 -0.25 -21.99
C ARG A 120 -3.50 0.85 -21.82
N ARG A 121 -4.78 0.50 -21.96
CA ARG A 121 -5.87 1.48 -21.76
C ARG A 121 -5.89 2.00 -20.33
N SER A 122 -5.87 1.10 -19.33
CA SER A 122 -5.89 1.49 -17.93
C SER A 122 -4.64 2.30 -17.55
N LEU A 123 -3.45 1.89 -18.01
CA LEU A 123 -2.22 2.65 -17.80
C LEU A 123 -2.30 4.05 -18.40
N SER A 124 -2.76 4.17 -19.65
CA SER A 124 -2.92 5.49 -20.31
C SER A 124 -3.89 6.38 -19.55
N THR A 125 -5.06 5.85 -19.15
CA THR A 125 -6.07 6.61 -18.40
C THR A 125 -5.52 7.09 -17.04
N ILE A 126 -4.79 6.24 -16.31
CA ILE A 126 -4.16 6.63 -15.04
C ILE A 126 -3.06 7.68 -15.28
N ALA A 127 -2.24 7.51 -16.32
CA ALA A 127 -1.20 8.47 -16.68
C ALA A 127 -1.77 9.86 -16.96
N ASP A 128 -2.85 9.92 -17.74
CA ASP A 128 -3.53 11.16 -18.08
C ASP A 128 -4.15 11.83 -16.83
N TYR A 129 -4.73 11.04 -15.93
CA TYR A 129 -5.22 11.54 -14.65
C TYR A 129 -4.09 12.13 -13.80
N ILE A 130 -2.98 11.41 -13.61
CA ILE A 130 -1.83 11.88 -12.82
C ILE A 130 -1.30 13.20 -13.39
N ARG A 131 -1.11 13.29 -14.70
CA ARG A 131 -0.62 14.51 -15.38
C ARG A 131 -1.59 15.68 -15.20
N THR A 132 -2.89 15.44 -15.32
CA THR A 132 -3.93 16.47 -15.13
C THR A 132 -3.96 17.00 -13.71
N VAL A 133 -3.92 16.09 -12.70
CA VAL A 133 -3.91 16.48 -11.29
C VAL A 133 -2.64 17.25 -10.94
N GLN A 134 -1.47 16.81 -11.39
CA GLN A 134 -0.20 17.50 -11.15
C GLN A 134 -0.23 18.94 -11.70
N THR A 135 -0.81 19.14 -12.88
CA THR A 135 -0.94 20.47 -13.48
C THR A 135 -1.88 21.37 -12.68
N THR A 136 -2.98 20.82 -12.14
CA THR A 136 -3.98 21.57 -11.37
C THR A 136 -3.48 21.92 -9.97
N VAL A 137 -2.80 20.99 -9.29
CA VAL A 137 -2.26 21.17 -7.92
C VAL A 137 -1.14 22.21 -7.89
N ALA A 138 -0.40 22.37 -8.98
CA ALA A 138 0.59 23.47 -9.10
C ALA A 138 -0.04 24.88 -8.97
N THR A 139 -1.37 24.99 -9.12
CA THR A 139 -2.12 26.25 -9.12
C THR A 139 -3.07 26.42 -7.92
N THR A 140 -3.29 25.38 -7.09
CA THR A 140 -4.25 25.41 -5.98
C THR A 140 -3.69 24.72 -4.72
N ASN A 141 -4.19 25.08 -3.54
CA ASN A 141 -3.88 24.37 -2.29
C ASN A 141 -4.19 22.87 -2.44
N LYS A 142 -3.25 21.99 -2.00
CA LYS A 142 -3.42 20.52 -2.04
C LYS A 142 -4.81 20.14 -1.50
N ALA A 143 -5.62 19.52 -2.34
CA ALA A 143 -6.91 18.99 -1.92
C ALA A 143 -6.69 17.88 -0.86
N LYS A 144 -7.60 17.77 0.12
CA LYS A 144 -7.64 16.69 1.11
C LYS A 144 -8.11 15.40 0.42
N THR A 145 -7.23 14.75 -0.33
CA THR A 145 -7.51 13.56 -1.13
C THR A 145 -6.27 12.67 -1.21
N ALA A 146 -6.46 11.36 -1.31
CA ALA A 146 -5.37 10.41 -1.51
C ALA A 146 -4.74 10.58 -2.89
N GLU A 147 -3.43 10.41 -2.98
CA GLU A 147 -2.66 10.59 -4.21
C GLU A 147 -2.41 9.26 -4.92
N ILE A 148 -2.65 9.21 -6.23
CA ILE A 148 -2.15 8.13 -7.09
C ILE A 148 -0.68 8.43 -7.41
N ILE A 149 0.23 7.66 -6.81
CA ILE A 149 1.68 7.88 -6.92
C ILE A 149 2.36 7.02 -7.98
N GLY A 150 1.58 6.32 -8.77
CA GLY A 150 1.98 5.42 -9.84
C GLY A 150 1.06 4.22 -9.91
N VAL A 151 1.52 3.13 -10.51
CA VAL A 151 0.76 1.89 -10.73
C VAL A 151 1.56 0.68 -10.27
N HIS A 152 0.86 -0.32 -9.73
CA HIS A 152 1.37 -1.65 -9.50
C HIS A 152 0.80 -2.60 -10.57
N LEU A 153 1.65 -3.31 -11.32
CA LEU A 153 1.23 -4.38 -12.21
C LEU A 153 1.35 -5.72 -11.51
N GLU A 154 0.25 -6.39 -11.23
CA GLU A 154 0.25 -7.75 -10.68
C GLU A 154 0.08 -8.78 -11.80
N GLY A 155 1.20 -9.26 -12.30
CA GLY A 155 1.28 -10.04 -13.54
C GLY A 155 1.44 -9.15 -14.79
N PRO A 156 1.25 -9.72 -15.97
CA PRO A 156 0.77 -11.06 -16.33
C PRO A 156 1.85 -12.17 -16.29
N PHE A 157 3.02 -11.91 -15.76
CA PHE A 157 4.18 -12.80 -15.77
C PHE A 157 4.19 -13.72 -14.54
N LEU A 158 3.10 -14.44 -14.31
CA LEU A 158 2.85 -15.26 -13.14
C LEU A 158 2.94 -16.74 -13.47
N ASN A 159 3.30 -17.57 -12.47
CA ASN A 159 3.33 -19.01 -12.64
C ASN A 159 1.89 -19.56 -12.73
N PRO A 160 1.51 -20.29 -13.80
CA PRO A 160 0.16 -20.82 -13.96
C PRO A 160 -0.31 -21.70 -12.80
N GLN A 161 0.61 -22.40 -12.11
CA GLN A 161 0.28 -23.25 -10.95
C GLN A 161 0.06 -22.43 -9.67
N LYS A 162 0.49 -21.17 -9.64
CA LYS A 162 0.35 -20.23 -8.52
C LYS A 162 -0.44 -18.97 -8.91
N ARG A 163 -1.18 -19.04 -10.00
CA ARG A 163 -1.95 -17.90 -10.52
C ARG A 163 -3.04 -17.40 -9.57
N GLY A 164 -3.45 -18.18 -8.58
CA GLY A 164 -4.55 -17.80 -7.70
C GLY A 164 -5.82 -17.51 -8.50
N ALA A 165 -6.39 -16.34 -8.33
CA ALA A 165 -7.59 -15.89 -9.02
C ALA A 165 -7.33 -15.27 -10.41
N HIS A 166 -6.07 -15.11 -10.84
CA HIS A 166 -5.74 -14.53 -12.15
C HIS A 166 -6.18 -15.44 -13.31
N PRO A 167 -6.74 -14.90 -14.41
CA PRO A 167 -7.17 -15.67 -15.57
C PRO A 167 -5.95 -16.22 -16.34
N VAL A 168 -5.92 -17.53 -16.55
CA VAL A 168 -4.77 -18.23 -17.15
C VAL A 168 -4.53 -17.85 -18.60
N GLU A 169 -5.60 -17.50 -19.32
CA GLU A 169 -5.60 -17.13 -20.74
C GLU A 169 -4.84 -15.83 -21.04
N PHE A 170 -4.61 -15.00 -20.02
CA PHE A 170 -3.89 -13.71 -20.16
C PHE A 170 -2.47 -13.77 -19.56
N LEU A 171 -2.03 -14.92 -19.04
CA LEU A 171 -0.65 -15.06 -18.58
C LEU A 171 0.30 -15.03 -19.77
N LEU A 172 1.41 -14.33 -19.62
CA LEU A 172 2.43 -14.18 -20.66
C LEU A 172 3.78 -14.75 -20.20
N PRO A 173 4.59 -15.26 -21.16
CA PRO A 173 5.99 -15.59 -20.89
C PRO A 173 6.76 -14.37 -20.39
N LEU A 174 7.61 -14.57 -19.39
CA LEU A 174 8.45 -13.51 -18.81
C LEU A 174 9.64 -13.24 -19.73
N THR A 175 9.47 -12.29 -20.66
CA THR A 175 10.50 -11.82 -21.59
C THR A 175 10.50 -10.29 -21.64
N ILE A 176 11.66 -9.70 -21.98
CA ILE A 176 11.78 -8.24 -22.15
C ILE A 176 10.80 -7.73 -23.22
N GLU A 177 10.57 -8.49 -24.28
CA GLU A 177 9.64 -8.12 -25.35
C GLU A 177 8.19 -8.01 -24.82
N ASN A 178 7.71 -9.01 -24.09
CA ASN A 178 6.38 -9.00 -23.50
C ASN A 178 6.24 -7.91 -22.44
N VAL A 179 7.28 -7.65 -21.65
CA VAL A 179 7.32 -6.52 -20.70
C VAL A 179 7.14 -5.20 -21.43
N LYS A 180 7.90 -4.95 -22.50
CA LYS A 180 7.74 -3.74 -23.34
C LYS A 180 6.33 -3.64 -23.92
N GLN A 181 5.78 -4.76 -24.32
CA GLN A 181 4.43 -4.83 -24.88
C GLN A 181 3.35 -4.42 -23.86
N VAL A 182 3.49 -4.89 -22.61
CA VAL A 182 2.56 -4.55 -21.52
C VAL A 182 2.72 -3.09 -21.09
N LEU A 183 3.95 -2.62 -20.88
CA LEU A 183 4.23 -1.25 -20.41
C LEU A 183 3.84 -0.18 -21.44
N GLY A 184 3.98 -0.46 -22.74
CA GLY A 184 3.80 0.54 -23.78
C GLY A 184 4.64 1.79 -23.51
N ASP A 185 4.00 2.97 -23.62
CA ASP A 185 4.63 4.28 -23.39
C ASP A 185 4.44 4.77 -21.93
N CYS A 186 3.95 3.92 -21.02
CA CYS A 186 3.59 4.27 -19.65
C CYS A 186 4.53 3.68 -18.59
N ALA A 187 5.76 3.31 -18.96
CA ALA A 187 6.73 2.74 -18.02
C ALA A 187 7.06 3.68 -16.85
N ASP A 188 7.01 4.99 -17.08
CA ASP A 188 7.32 6.06 -16.12
C ASP A 188 6.37 6.09 -14.90
N ILE A 189 5.11 5.69 -15.09
CA ILE A 189 4.13 5.64 -14.01
C ILE A 189 4.09 4.30 -13.29
N VAL A 190 4.68 3.23 -13.84
CA VAL A 190 4.73 1.92 -13.17
C VAL A 190 5.80 1.95 -12.08
N LYS A 191 5.40 1.72 -10.83
CA LYS A 191 6.29 1.73 -9.67
C LYS A 191 6.68 0.33 -9.21
N ILE A 192 5.74 -0.60 -9.31
CA ILE A 192 5.93 -1.99 -8.89
C ILE A 192 5.41 -2.93 -9.99
N ILE A 193 6.14 -4.02 -10.22
CA ILE A 193 5.64 -5.15 -11.00
C ILE A 193 5.82 -6.44 -10.22
N THR A 194 4.74 -7.21 -10.09
CA THR A 194 4.78 -8.56 -9.52
C THR A 194 4.97 -9.60 -10.62
N LEU A 195 5.95 -10.48 -10.43
CA LEU A 195 6.28 -11.55 -11.35
C LEU A 195 6.81 -12.81 -10.64
N ALA A 196 6.78 -13.94 -11.36
CA ALA A 196 7.33 -15.22 -10.95
C ALA A 196 8.76 -15.36 -11.52
N PRO A 197 9.82 -15.26 -10.68
CA PRO A 197 11.20 -15.17 -11.19
C PRO A 197 11.69 -16.43 -11.87
N GLU A 198 11.14 -17.59 -11.53
CA GLU A 198 11.48 -18.88 -12.17
C GLU A 198 11.07 -18.96 -13.65
N LEU A 199 10.26 -18.00 -14.12
CA LEU A 199 9.85 -17.91 -15.53
C LEU A 199 10.85 -17.10 -16.39
N ASP A 200 11.81 -16.38 -15.78
CA ASP A 200 12.85 -15.63 -16.47
C ASP A 200 13.98 -16.57 -16.94
N SER A 201 13.81 -17.15 -18.12
CA SER A 201 14.80 -18.06 -18.70
C SER A 201 16.14 -17.39 -19.04
N THR A 202 16.16 -16.08 -19.22
CA THR A 202 17.37 -15.30 -19.56
C THR A 202 18.08 -14.76 -18.33
N GLY A 203 17.33 -14.51 -17.24
CA GLY A 203 17.80 -13.84 -16.04
C GLY A 203 18.02 -12.33 -16.21
N GLU A 204 17.55 -11.73 -17.31
CA GLU A 204 17.81 -10.32 -17.66
C GLU A 204 16.60 -9.41 -17.35
N VAL A 205 15.39 -9.98 -17.20
CA VAL A 205 14.16 -9.18 -17.09
C VAL A 205 14.15 -8.33 -15.84
N ILE A 206 14.60 -8.85 -14.69
CA ILE A 206 14.64 -8.08 -13.44
C ILE A 206 15.56 -6.86 -13.58
N SER A 207 16.77 -7.06 -14.12
CA SER A 207 17.72 -5.96 -14.35
C SER A 207 17.20 -4.94 -15.37
N TYR A 208 16.49 -5.40 -16.39
CA TYR A 208 15.82 -4.51 -17.35
C TYR A 208 14.75 -3.65 -16.68
N LEU A 209 13.86 -4.22 -15.85
CA LEU A 209 12.83 -3.49 -15.11
C LEU A 209 13.44 -2.46 -14.17
N GLN A 210 14.51 -2.81 -13.46
CA GLN A 210 15.25 -1.88 -12.62
C GLN A 210 15.84 -0.71 -13.40
N SER A 211 16.36 -0.95 -14.61
CA SER A 211 16.87 0.13 -15.46
C SER A 211 15.81 1.15 -15.86
N LEU A 212 14.52 0.77 -15.77
CA LEU A 212 13.37 1.66 -15.96
C LEU A 212 12.92 2.34 -14.66
N GLY A 213 13.56 2.06 -13.51
CA GLY A 213 13.16 2.55 -12.19
C GLY A 213 11.95 1.81 -11.59
N ILE A 214 11.62 0.63 -12.11
CA ILE A 214 10.49 -0.19 -11.64
C ILE A 214 10.97 -1.17 -10.57
N SER A 215 10.37 -1.15 -9.40
CA SER A 215 10.62 -2.11 -8.32
C SER A 215 10.01 -3.47 -8.69
N VAL A 216 10.81 -4.53 -8.56
CA VAL A 216 10.35 -5.89 -8.83
C VAL A 216 9.93 -6.57 -7.54
N SER A 217 8.68 -7.02 -7.50
CA SER A 217 8.09 -7.81 -6.42
C SER A 217 7.92 -9.26 -6.87
N LEU A 218 8.38 -10.19 -6.07
CA LEU A 218 8.21 -11.61 -6.36
C LEU A 218 6.90 -12.12 -5.79
N GLY A 219 6.08 -12.78 -6.61
CA GLY A 219 4.79 -13.31 -6.19
C GLY A 219 4.18 -14.23 -7.23
N HIS A 220 3.11 -14.93 -6.87
CA HIS A 220 2.46 -15.91 -7.75
C HIS A 220 3.45 -16.88 -8.40
N SER A 221 4.32 -17.45 -7.56
CA SER A 221 5.57 -18.09 -7.96
C SER A 221 5.74 -19.45 -7.28
N GLN A 222 6.38 -20.40 -7.97
CA GLN A 222 6.87 -21.67 -7.44
C GLN A 222 8.37 -21.64 -7.14
N ALA A 223 8.99 -20.46 -7.12
CA ALA A 223 10.43 -20.32 -6.96
C ALA A 223 10.95 -21.03 -5.71
N THR A 224 12.04 -21.77 -5.89
CA THR A 224 12.84 -22.29 -4.76
C THR A 224 13.52 -21.14 -4.03
N ALA A 225 14.10 -21.40 -2.86
CA ALA A 225 14.85 -20.39 -2.13
C ALA A 225 16.05 -19.88 -2.95
N GLU A 226 16.73 -20.76 -3.67
CA GLU A 226 17.87 -20.40 -4.52
C GLU A 226 17.46 -19.52 -5.70
N GLN A 227 16.34 -19.84 -6.36
CA GLN A 227 15.80 -19.02 -7.45
C GLN A 227 15.38 -17.63 -6.95
N ALA A 228 14.74 -17.58 -5.80
CA ALA A 228 14.36 -16.31 -5.17
C ALA A 228 15.60 -15.48 -4.79
N GLN A 229 16.62 -16.10 -4.21
CA GLN A 229 17.88 -15.44 -3.86
C GLN A 229 18.57 -14.87 -5.10
N GLN A 230 18.66 -15.64 -6.19
CA GLN A 230 19.19 -15.16 -7.47
C GLN A 230 18.39 -13.95 -8.00
N ALA A 231 17.06 -13.95 -7.85
CA ALA A 231 16.23 -12.82 -8.24
C ALA A 231 16.51 -11.58 -7.38
N PHE A 232 16.71 -11.75 -6.05
CA PHE A 232 17.12 -10.65 -5.17
C PHE A 232 18.52 -10.14 -5.49
N ASP A 233 19.47 -11.02 -5.81
CA ASP A 233 20.82 -10.65 -6.24
C ASP A 233 20.82 -9.82 -7.54
N ARG A 234 19.81 -10.03 -8.40
CA ARG A 234 19.55 -9.26 -9.62
C ARG A 234 18.76 -8.00 -9.38
N GLY A 235 18.27 -7.79 -8.14
CA GLY A 235 17.65 -6.57 -7.68
C GLY A 235 16.15 -6.59 -7.44
N ALA A 236 15.49 -7.74 -7.49
CA ALA A 236 14.16 -7.82 -6.93
C ALA A 236 14.21 -7.41 -5.44
N SER A 237 13.28 -6.56 -5.00
CA SER A 237 13.35 -5.92 -3.69
C SER A 237 12.12 -6.13 -2.83
N MET A 238 11.10 -6.78 -3.38
CA MET A 238 9.82 -6.99 -2.70
C MET A 238 9.29 -8.40 -2.87
N VAL A 239 8.37 -8.77 -1.98
CA VAL A 239 7.49 -9.96 -2.10
C VAL A 239 6.05 -9.51 -1.95
N THR A 240 5.21 -9.93 -2.88
CA THR A 240 3.78 -9.60 -2.94
C THR A 240 3.02 -10.50 -1.96
N HIS A 241 2.10 -9.92 -1.18
CA HIS A 241 1.17 -10.58 -0.24
C HIS A 241 1.69 -11.92 0.31
N ALA A 242 2.76 -11.85 1.11
CA ALA A 242 3.46 -12.99 1.70
C ALA A 242 2.53 -14.14 2.13
N PHE A 243 2.97 -15.39 1.90
CA PHE A 243 2.24 -16.66 2.04
C PHE A 243 1.24 -16.98 0.92
N ASN A 244 0.65 -15.99 0.26
CA ASN A 244 -0.40 -16.21 -0.72
C ASN A 244 0.18 -16.50 -2.10
N ALA A 245 -0.39 -17.47 -2.80
CA ALA A 245 0.03 -17.87 -4.15
C ALA A 245 1.54 -18.21 -4.29
N MET A 246 2.14 -18.83 -3.26
CA MET A 246 3.53 -19.30 -3.25
C MET A 246 3.66 -20.63 -2.52
N PRO A 247 4.82 -21.34 -2.57
CA PRO A 247 5.05 -22.53 -1.76
C PRO A 247 4.94 -22.24 -0.27
N SER A 248 4.42 -23.21 0.49
CA SER A 248 4.37 -23.11 1.94
C SER A 248 5.79 -23.09 2.53
N LEU A 249 5.97 -22.36 3.64
CA LEU A 249 7.24 -22.33 4.36
C LEU A 249 7.53 -23.72 4.95
N HIS A 250 8.55 -24.38 4.44
CA HIS A 250 8.94 -25.74 4.86
C HIS A 250 10.40 -25.75 5.31
N HIS A 251 10.71 -26.51 6.37
CA HIS A 251 12.01 -26.48 7.04
C HIS A 251 13.20 -26.95 6.19
N ARG A 252 12.97 -27.73 5.12
CA ARG A 252 13.99 -28.17 4.15
C ARG A 252 13.87 -27.49 2.81
N GLU A 253 12.72 -26.96 2.49
CA GLU A 253 12.40 -26.28 1.22
C GLU A 253 11.69 -24.96 1.55
N PRO A 254 12.46 -23.93 2.04
CA PRO A 254 11.85 -22.72 2.57
C PRO A 254 11.19 -21.84 1.50
N GLY A 255 11.47 -22.10 0.22
CA GLY A 255 10.86 -21.42 -0.91
C GLY A 255 11.13 -19.92 -0.95
N LEU A 256 10.37 -19.22 -1.78
CA LEU A 256 10.44 -17.78 -1.96
C LEU A 256 10.37 -17.02 -0.63
N LEU A 257 9.39 -17.35 0.21
CA LEU A 257 9.17 -16.60 1.45
C LEU A 257 10.31 -16.79 2.46
N GLY A 258 10.83 -18.02 2.59
CA GLY A 258 11.96 -18.29 3.48
C GLY A 258 13.21 -17.53 3.04
N ALA A 259 13.49 -17.47 1.74
CA ALA A 259 14.59 -16.65 1.21
C ALA A 259 14.38 -15.16 1.51
N ALA A 260 13.16 -14.63 1.29
CA ALA A 260 12.85 -13.22 1.51
C ALA A 260 13.02 -12.76 2.96
N ILE A 261 12.62 -13.59 3.93
CA ILE A 261 12.73 -13.27 5.38
C ILE A 261 14.19 -13.03 5.78
N VAL A 262 15.12 -13.79 5.23
CA VAL A 262 16.53 -13.72 5.61
C VAL A 262 17.35 -12.80 4.72
N TYR A 263 16.88 -12.48 3.51
CA TYR A 263 17.62 -11.64 2.58
C TYR A 263 17.60 -10.15 3.00
N PRO A 264 18.77 -9.50 3.14
CA PRO A 264 18.82 -8.11 3.57
C PRO A 264 18.15 -7.17 2.57
N GLY A 265 17.29 -6.27 3.06
CA GLY A 265 16.70 -5.20 2.25
C GLY A 265 15.39 -5.57 1.53
N VAL A 266 15.05 -6.84 1.43
CA VAL A 266 13.76 -7.27 0.84
C VAL A 266 12.60 -6.86 1.76
N LYS A 267 11.52 -6.37 1.16
CA LYS A 267 10.28 -5.97 1.83
C LYS A 267 9.12 -6.85 1.40
N CYS A 268 8.35 -7.33 2.35
CA CYS A 268 7.23 -8.21 2.08
C CYS A 268 5.91 -7.53 2.37
N GLY A 269 5.00 -7.49 1.40
CA GLY A 269 3.61 -7.10 1.61
C GLY A 269 2.87 -8.14 2.45
N LEU A 270 2.01 -7.70 3.36
CA LEU A 270 1.20 -8.57 4.22
C LEU A 270 -0.25 -8.09 4.25
N ILE A 271 -1.18 -9.00 4.00
CA ILE A 271 -2.62 -8.78 4.19
C ILE A 271 -2.98 -9.18 5.62
N ALA A 272 -3.40 -8.20 6.45
CA ALA A 272 -3.66 -8.41 7.87
C ALA A 272 -5.17 -8.53 8.18
N ASP A 273 -5.87 -9.41 7.46
CA ASP A 273 -7.31 -9.65 7.60
C ASP A 273 -7.65 -10.89 8.44
N GLY A 274 -6.66 -11.69 8.84
CA GLY A 274 -6.85 -12.94 9.60
C GLY A 274 -7.42 -14.10 8.78
N LYS A 275 -7.57 -13.93 7.46
CA LYS A 275 -8.10 -14.94 6.51
C LYS A 275 -7.04 -15.39 5.51
N HIS A 276 -6.37 -14.43 4.88
CA HIS A 276 -5.24 -14.70 3.99
C HIS A 276 -4.05 -15.30 4.74
N VAL A 277 -3.81 -14.80 5.94
CA VAL A 277 -2.79 -15.32 6.86
C VAL A 277 -3.41 -15.41 8.24
N SER A 278 -3.20 -16.53 8.95
CA SER A 278 -3.70 -16.66 10.32
C SER A 278 -2.94 -15.74 11.29
N PRO A 279 -3.57 -15.25 12.37
CA PRO A 279 -2.90 -14.40 13.35
C PRO A 279 -1.59 -14.99 13.90
N THR A 280 -1.55 -16.31 14.16
CA THR A 280 -0.33 -17.00 14.60
C THR A 280 0.81 -16.89 13.58
N MET A 281 0.50 -17.05 12.29
CA MET A 281 1.51 -16.95 11.22
C MET A 281 1.92 -15.50 10.96
N MET A 282 1.02 -14.54 11.17
CA MET A 282 1.39 -13.11 11.14
C MET A 282 2.38 -12.77 12.25
N ASP A 283 2.14 -13.20 13.48
CA ASP A 283 3.05 -12.97 14.62
C ASP A 283 4.43 -13.60 14.34
N PHE A 284 4.45 -14.86 13.91
CA PHE A 284 5.69 -15.52 13.50
C PHE A 284 6.43 -14.73 12.42
N PHE A 285 5.72 -14.35 11.37
CA PHE A 285 6.29 -13.67 10.21
C PHE A 285 6.80 -12.27 10.55
N LEU A 286 6.06 -11.49 11.31
CA LEU A 286 6.47 -10.15 11.73
C LEU A 286 7.73 -10.19 12.59
N ARG A 287 7.85 -11.14 13.51
CA ARG A 287 9.07 -11.33 14.31
C ARG A 287 10.27 -11.73 13.44
N ALA A 288 10.10 -12.71 12.55
CA ALA A 288 11.14 -13.17 11.65
C ALA A 288 11.56 -12.10 10.64
N GLY A 289 10.60 -11.38 10.06
CA GLY A 289 10.78 -10.29 9.10
C GLY A 289 11.19 -8.95 9.74
N ARG A 290 11.43 -8.91 11.07
CA ARG A 290 11.85 -7.71 11.80
C ARG A 290 10.86 -6.55 11.71
N TYR A 291 9.55 -6.86 11.76
CA TYR A 291 8.46 -5.88 11.72
C TYR A 291 8.61 -4.88 10.55
N GLN A 292 8.46 -3.57 10.84
CA GLN A 292 8.54 -2.49 9.83
C GLN A 292 9.88 -2.38 9.08
N LYS A 293 10.89 -3.15 9.43
CA LYS A 293 12.17 -3.19 8.69
C LYS A 293 12.09 -4.09 7.44
N GLY A 294 11.25 -5.13 7.47
CA GLY A 294 11.13 -6.11 6.40
C GLY A 294 9.70 -6.35 5.92
N VAL A 295 8.68 -5.76 6.58
CA VAL A 295 7.28 -5.97 6.24
C VAL A 295 6.55 -4.64 6.11
N PHE A 296 5.58 -4.57 5.23
CA PHE A 296 4.58 -3.50 5.13
C PHE A 296 3.19 -4.10 4.90
N LEU A 297 2.14 -3.38 5.32
CA LEU A 297 0.77 -3.81 5.07
C LEU A 297 0.32 -3.39 3.68
N VAL A 298 -0.52 -4.21 3.09
CA VAL A 298 -1.32 -3.93 1.89
C VAL A 298 -2.77 -4.32 2.16
N SER A 299 -3.71 -3.64 1.52
CA SER A 299 -5.12 -4.03 1.61
C SER A 299 -5.44 -5.23 0.70
N ASP A 300 -4.84 -5.27 -0.47
CA ASP A 300 -5.22 -6.16 -1.57
C ASP A 300 -6.74 -6.11 -1.80
N ALA A 301 -7.31 -4.90 -1.64
CA ALA A 301 -8.74 -4.71 -1.69
C ALA A 301 -9.25 -4.70 -3.12
N LEU A 302 -10.39 -5.36 -3.33
CA LEU A 302 -11.08 -5.46 -4.61
C LEU A 302 -12.11 -4.34 -4.81
N ALA A 303 -12.68 -4.27 -6.00
CA ALA A 303 -13.69 -3.30 -6.39
C ALA A 303 -14.82 -3.07 -5.35
N PRO A 304 -15.35 -4.08 -4.63
CA PRO A 304 -16.39 -3.85 -3.63
C PRO A 304 -15.95 -3.13 -2.35
N LEU A 305 -14.66 -2.76 -2.20
CA LEU A 305 -14.24 -1.93 -1.07
C LEU A 305 -15.12 -0.68 -0.95
N GLY A 306 -15.72 -0.46 0.22
CA GLY A 306 -16.68 0.62 0.48
C GLY A 306 -18.14 0.27 0.19
N LEU A 307 -18.42 -0.93 -0.29
CA LEU A 307 -19.75 -1.46 -0.52
C LEU A 307 -20.12 -2.53 0.54
N PRO A 308 -21.42 -2.82 0.76
CA PRO A 308 -21.84 -3.86 1.69
C PRO A 308 -21.41 -5.26 1.25
N ASP A 309 -21.49 -6.24 2.15
CA ASP A 309 -21.38 -7.65 1.80
C ASP A 309 -22.39 -8.03 0.72
N GLY A 310 -21.98 -8.87 -0.24
CA GLY A 310 -22.83 -9.25 -1.37
C GLY A 310 -22.10 -9.96 -2.48
N VAL A 311 -22.77 -10.14 -3.62
CA VAL A 311 -22.19 -10.73 -4.83
C VAL A 311 -21.97 -9.62 -5.86
N TYR A 312 -20.76 -9.55 -6.41
CA TYR A 312 -20.33 -8.51 -7.33
C TYR A 312 -19.73 -9.11 -8.60
N PRO A 313 -19.88 -8.44 -9.75
CA PRO A 313 -19.20 -8.85 -10.97
C PRO A 313 -17.67 -8.70 -10.81
N TRP A 314 -16.92 -9.62 -11.40
CA TRP A 314 -15.47 -9.56 -11.47
C TRP A 314 -14.99 -10.25 -12.75
N ASP A 315 -14.54 -9.49 -13.72
CA ASP A 315 -14.30 -9.92 -15.11
C ASP A 315 -15.51 -10.68 -15.69
N SER A 316 -15.33 -11.88 -16.20
CA SER A 316 -16.41 -12.79 -16.65
C SER A 316 -17.02 -13.62 -15.52
N ARG A 317 -16.54 -13.46 -14.28
CA ARG A 317 -16.92 -14.24 -13.09
C ARG A 317 -17.68 -13.38 -12.08
N GLN A 318 -17.90 -13.93 -10.90
CA GLN A 318 -18.46 -13.25 -9.75
C GLN A 318 -17.59 -13.49 -8.52
N ILE A 319 -17.54 -12.47 -7.64
CA ILE A 319 -17.00 -12.63 -6.29
C ILE A 319 -18.11 -12.47 -5.27
N GLU A 320 -18.04 -13.24 -4.22
CA GLU A 320 -18.88 -13.09 -3.04
C GLU A 320 -18.06 -12.49 -1.91
N VAL A 321 -18.55 -11.36 -1.37
CA VAL A 321 -17.96 -10.67 -0.23
C VAL A 321 -18.73 -11.05 1.03
N ARG A 322 -18.01 -11.53 2.05
CA ARG A 322 -18.52 -11.79 3.39
C ARG A 322 -17.52 -11.33 4.45
N LYS A 323 -17.97 -10.46 5.34
CA LYS A 323 -17.16 -9.93 6.46
C LYS A 323 -15.80 -9.40 6.00
N GLY A 324 -15.79 -8.62 4.92
CA GLY A 324 -14.58 -8.00 4.40
C GLY A 324 -13.65 -8.93 3.60
N THR A 325 -14.02 -10.18 3.38
CA THR A 325 -13.24 -11.15 2.59
C THR A 325 -13.95 -11.46 1.29
N ALA A 326 -13.22 -11.52 0.18
CA ALA A 326 -13.75 -11.79 -1.15
C ALA A 326 -13.33 -13.17 -1.67
N TRP A 327 -14.27 -13.90 -2.26
CA TRP A 327 -14.12 -15.25 -2.74
C TRP A 327 -14.59 -15.38 -4.18
N VAL A 328 -13.76 -15.91 -5.07
CA VAL A 328 -14.20 -16.31 -6.42
C VAL A 328 -14.90 -17.64 -6.35
N ARG A 329 -16.13 -17.69 -6.83
CA ARG A 329 -16.87 -18.93 -7.01
C ARG A 329 -16.67 -19.48 -8.42
N LEU A 330 -16.32 -20.76 -8.51
CA LEU A 330 -16.24 -21.47 -9.80
C LEU A 330 -17.65 -21.75 -10.35
N ASP A 331 -18.62 -21.97 -9.44
CA ASP A 331 -20.03 -22.18 -9.73
C ASP A 331 -20.85 -21.62 -8.57
N TYR A 332 -22.02 -21.02 -8.89
CA TYR A 332 -22.92 -20.41 -7.90
C TYR A 332 -23.42 -21.41 -6.85
N HIS A 333 -23.46 -22.69 -7.20
CA HIS A 333 -23.91 -23.79 -6.32
C HIS A 333 -22.78 -24.46 -5.54
N SER A 334 -21.52 -24.14 -5.81
CA SER A 334 -20.37 -24.71 -5.10
C SER A 334 -20.30 -24.19 -3.65
N PRO A 335 -19.97 -25.06 -2.67
CA PRO A 335 -19.73 -24.60 -1.30
C PRO A 335 -18.63 -23.56 -1.25
N LEU A 336 -18.75 -22.56 -0.34
CA LEU A 336 -17.75 -21.49 -0.16
C LEU A 336 -16.37 -22.06 0.22
N GLU A 337 -16.33 -23.23 0.85
CA GLU A 337 -15.12 -23.95 1.23
C GLU A 337 -14.27 -24.39 0.03
N SER A 338 -14.87 -24.48 -1.16
CA SER A 338 -14.18 -24.78 -2.42
C SER A 338 -13.84 -23.53 -3.25
N ALA A 339 -14.20 -22.33 -2.77
CA ALA A 339 -13.95 -21.08 -3.47
C ALA A 339 -12.50 -20.63 -3.27
N THR A 340 -11.95 -19.95 -4.27
CA THR A 340 -10.62 -19.37 -4.20
C THR A 340 -10.68 -17.99 -3.54
N LEU A 341 -9.83 -17.76 -2.53
CA LEU A 341 -9.63 -16.45 -1.96
C LEU A 341 -9.12 -15.51 -3.07
N ALA A 342 -9.70 -14.31 -3.18
CA ALA A 342 -9.40 -13.40 -4.28
C ALA A 342 -8.78 -12.08 -3.82
N GLY A 343 -8.97 -11.71 -2.55
CA GLY A 343 -8.53 -10.46 -1.96
C GLY A 343 -9.46 -10.04 -0.82
N THR A 344 -9.36 -8.80 -0.41
CA THR A 344 -10.18 -8.24 0.67
C THR A 344 -11.19 -7.21 0.18
N THR A 345 -12.01 -6.72 1.10
CA THR A 345 -12.75 -5.45 1.00
C THR A 345 -12.58 -4.65 2.28
N LEU A 346 -11.47 -4.86 3.00
CA LEU A 346 -11.11 -4.12 4.21
C LEU A 346 -10.21 -2.94 3.85
N PRO A 347 -10.43 -1.76 4.47
CA PRO A 347 -9.50 -0.64 4.36
C PRO A 347 -8.11 -1.02 4.92
N LEU A 348 -7.05 -0.43 4.37
CA LEU A 348 -5.67 -0.67 4.81
C LEU A 348 -5.48 -0.58 6.33
N LEU A 349 -6.03 0.48 6.94
CA LEU A 349 -5.86 0.73 8.38
C LEU A 349 -6.64 -0.23 9.29
N ALA A 350 -7.61 -0.98 8.76
CA ALA A 350 -8.21 -2.09 9.49
C ALA A 350 -7.17 -3.17 9.83
N GLY A 351 -6.19 -3.39 8.95
CA GLY A 351 -5.05 -4.28 9.23
C GLY A 351 -4.21 -3.83 10.41
N VAL A 352 -4.00 -2.51 10.57
CA VAL A 352 -3.30 -1.94 11.74
C VAL A 352 -4.07 -2.23 13.03
N GLN A 353 -5.37 -1.98 13.02
CA GLN A 353 -6.26 -2.21 14.17
C GLN A 353 -6.28 -3.70 14.56
N ASN A 354 -6.43 -4.59 13.58
CA ASN A 354 -6.40 -6.04 13.76
C ASN A 354 -5.11 -6.52 14.47
N LEU A 355 -3.95 -6.05 14.03
CA LEU A 355 -2.67 -6.47 14.60
C LEU A 355 -2.53 -6.08 16.08
N VAL A 356 -3.07 -4.92 16.47
CA VAL A 356 -3.08 -4.45 17.87
C VAL A 356 -4.13 -5.21 18.69
N GLU A 357 -5.34 -5.34 18.19
CA GLU A 357 -6.45 -6.06 18.86
C GLU A 357 -6.10 -7.52 19.13
N TRP A 358 -5.43 -8.18 18.17
CA TRP A 358 -4.97 -9.57 18.34
C TRP A 358 -3.70 -9.72 19.19
N GLY A 359 -3.12 -8.61 19.66
CA GLY A 359 -1.89 -8.61 20.47
C GLY A 359 -0.64 -9.09 19.71
N ILE A 360 -0.64 -8.98 18.38
CA ILE A 360 0.48 -9.42 17.53
C ILE A 360 1.63 -8.41 17.59
N CYS A 361 1.33 -7.12 17.61
CA CYS A 361 2.36 -6.10 17.81
C CYS A 361 1.80 -4.87 18.53
N GLU A 362 2.72 -4.09 19.10
CA GLU A 362 2.41 -2.82 19.73
C GLU A 362 1.93 -1.79 18.69
N ALA A 363 1.16 -0.80 19.17
CA ALA A 363 0.58 0.25 18.33
C ALA A 363 1.63 0.93 17.43
N GLU A 364 2.81 1.25 17.96
CA GLU A 364 3.93 1.83 17.22
C GLU A 364 4.27 1.03 15.97
N SER A 365 4.50 -0.26 16.14
CA SER A 365 4.89 -1.14 15.04
C SER A 365 3.75 -1.33 14.06
N ALA A 366 2.52 -1.50 14.54
CA ALA A 366 1.34 -1.67 13.68
C ALA A 366 1.09 -0.43 12.79
N ILE A 367 1.16 0.76 13.37
CA ILE A 367 1.05 2.04 12.64
C ILE A 367 2.14 2.13 11.57
N ALA A 368 3.39 1.89 11.97
CA ALA A 368 4.54 1.98 11.05
C ALA A 368 4.42 1.02 9.86
N LEU A 369 3.82 -0.17 10.02
CA LEU A 369 3.62 -1.15 8.95
C LEU A 369 2.74 -0.64 7.80
N ALA A 370 1.77 0.25 8.07
CA ALA A 370 0.88 0.80 7.04
C ALA A 370 1.29 2.20 6.57
N THR A 371 2.15 2.89 7.30
CA THR A 371 2.48 4.31 7.06
C THR A 371 3.92 4.48 6.59
N GLU A 372 4.91 4.27 7.45
CA GLU A 372 6.33 4.51 7.15
C GLU A 372 6.98 3.40 6.36
N SER A 373 6.59 2.15 6.63
CA SER A 373 7.21 0.98 5.99
C SER A 373 6.97 0.96 4.48
N PRO A 374 5.72 1.13 3.98
CA PRO A 374 5.48 1.22 2.55
C PRO A 374 6.09 2.47 1.92
N ARG A 375 6.14 3.62 2.63
CA ARG A 375 6.85 4.82 2.14
C ARG A 375 8.32 4.53 1.90
N ARG A 376 9.02 3.91 2.86
CA ARG A 376 10.42 3.50 2.71
C ARG A 376 10.63 2.48 1.60
N ALA A 377 9.65 1.57 1.39
CA ALA A 377 9.76 0.54 0.37
C ALA A 377 9.84 1.10 -1.06
N ILE A 378 9.22 2.26 -1.29
CA ILE A 378 9.20 2.92 -2.61
C ILE A 378 9.90 4.30 -2.60
N GLY A 379 10.68 4.62 -1.57
CA GLY A 379 11.50 5.82 -1.51
C GLY A 379 10.74 7.13 -1.29
N LEU A 380 9.55 7.12 -0.70
CA LEU A 380 8.83 8.34 -0.31
C LEU A 380 9.45 8.98 0.94
N SER A 381 9.30 10.30 1.05
CA SER A 381 9.76 11.07 2.21
C SER A 381 9.05 10.69 3.51
N GLY A 382 9.74 10.89 4.64
CA GLY A 382 9.19 10.81 5.98
C GLY A 382 8.29 12.01 6.32
N ILE A 383 8.06 12.24 7.63
CA ILE A 383 7.08 13.21 8.11
C ILE A 383 7.43 14.67 7.76
N ILE A 384 8.72 15.03 7.78
CA ILE A 384 9.18 16.39 7.48
C ILE A 384 8.97 16.71 6.01
N GLY A 385 8.49 17.92 5.72
CA GLY A 385 8.17 18.40 4.37
C GLY A 385 6.77 18.01 3.89
N ASN A 386 6.02 17.21 4.67
CA ASN A 386 4.65 16.86 4.36
C ASN A 386 3.65 17.82 5.02
N SER A 387 2.43 17.88 4.48
CA SER A 387 1.35 18.70 5.03
C SER A 387 0.85 18.11 6.35
N ALA A 388 0.61 18.96 7.34
CA ALA A 388 -0.01 18.58 8.59
C ALA A 388 -1.44 18.04 8.42
N THR A 389 -2.13 18.37 7.32
CA THR A 389 -3.44 17.79 6.99
C THR A 389 -3.39 16.28 6.75
N GLN A 390 -2.20 15.74 6.45
CA GLN A 390 -1.99 14.30 6.28
C GLN A 390 -1.82 13.56 7.61
N LEU A 391 -1.69 14.27 8.74
CA LEU A 391 -1.51 13.64 10.04
C LEU A 391 -2.76 12.89 10.50
N LEU A 392 -2.52 11.64 10.89
CA LEU A 392 -3.44 10.81 11.65
C LEU A 392 -3.06 10.85 13.12
N ARG A 393 -4.05 11.10 13.98
CA ARG A 393 -3.94 10.92 15.43
C ARG A 393 -4.53 9.58 15.81
N TRP A 394 -3.74 8.76 16.53
CA TRP A 394 -4.11 7.43 16.97
C TRP A 394 -4.19 7.41 18.49
N HIS A 395 -5.31 6.94 18.98
CA HIS A 395 -5.56 6.79 20.40
C HIS A 395 -5.72 5.30 20.75
N LEU A 396 -4.86 4.79 21.64
CA LEU A 396 -4.93 3.43 22.14
C LEU A 396 -5.69 3.39 23.46
N ASN A 397 -6.79 2.67 23.48
CA ASN A 397 -7.46 2.30 24.71
C ASN A 397 -6.74 1.09 25.32
N GLU A 398 -5.85 1.33 26.29
CA GLU A 398 -5.02 0.28 26.88
C GLU A 398 -5.80 -0.91 27.46
N PRO A 399 -6.94 -0.72 28.17
CA PRO A 399 -7.75 -1.82 28.69
C PRO A 399 -8.36 -2.72 27.63
N THR A 400 -8.84 -2.16 26.50
CA THR A 400 -9.53 -2.91 25.44
C THR A 400 -8.62 -3.29 24.28
N LYS A 401 -7.41 -2.70 24.22
CA LYS A 401 -6.50 -2.77 23.07
C LYS A 401 -7.10 -2.26 21.76
N GLU A 402 -8.17 -1.48 21.86
CA GLU A 402 -8.77 -0.82 20.71
C GLU A 402 -7.92 0.37 20.29
N LEU A 403 -7.50 0.39 19.04
CA LEU A 403 -6.73 1.48 18.43
C LEU A 403 -7.65 2.25 17.48
N ALA A 404 -8.07 3.45 17.90
CA ALA A 404 -8.86 4.36 17.07
C ALA A 404 -7.97 5.42 16.40
N TRP A 405 -8.42 5.92 15.27
CA TRP A 405 -7.73 7.00 14.57
C TRP A 405 -8.67 8.03 13.96
N HIS A 406 -8.19 9.23 13.77
CA HIS A 406 -8.85 10.29 12.99
C HIS A 406 -7.81 11.22 12.36
N ARG A 407 -8.19 11.97 11.32
CA ARG A 407 -7.37 13.04 10.77
C ARG A 407 -7.28 14.17 11.80
N LEU A 408 -6.07 14.69 12.00
CA LEU A 408 -5.84 15.72 13.03
C LEU A 408 -6.36 17.10 12.60
N PHE A 409 -6.37 17.37 11.26
CA PHE A 409 -6.79 18.66 10.68
C PHE A 409 -7.81 18.49 9.54
#